data_fbb5f74e98980c2783ee22aecfa2d815
#
_entry.id   fbb5f74e98980c2783ee22aecfa2d815
#
_cell.length_a   1.000
_cell.length_b   1.000
_cell.length_c   1.000
_cell.angle_alpha   90.00
_cell.angle_beta   90.00
_cell.angle_gamma   90.00
#
_symmetry.space_group_name_H-M   'P 1'
#
loop_
_entity.id
_entity.type
_entity.pdbx_description
1 polymer ?
#
loop_
_entity_poly.entity_id
_entity_poly.type
_entity_poly.pdbx_seq_one_letter_code
_entity_poly.pdbx_strand_id
1 'polypeptide(L)'
;MRAFSRRLAIAVALVLTVVACGKGGGGGVTSDDMSLGNPQAKVTVIEYASVACPVCADFNNTTFDAFKKKYIDTGKIHYVFREALTGNPALAGSGFLLARCAGKDNYFKVTDAIFRAQDQMYQPGSEDLKPGVAHEMLSRIAQQVGMNDDQLNKCLTDTSAVNALNDRVIKYSKQDSVDATPTFIVNGKKLVGDETLAQLDAAIQPLLK
;
A
#
# COMPACT_ATOMS: atom_id res chain seq x y z
N MET A 1 -28.53 -72.81 -24.10
CA MET A 1 -27.95 -72.21 -22.90
C MET A 1 -27.49 -70.81 -23.29
N ARG A 2 -28.25 -69.79 -22.87
CA ARG A 2 -27.98 -68.37 -23.27
C ARG A 2 -27.33 -67.66 -22.09
N ALA A 3 -26.09 -67.22 -22.25
CA ALA A 3 -25.35 -66.44 -21.27
C ALA A 3 -25.76 -64.95 -21.32
N PHE A 4 -26.34 -64.44 -20.23
CA PHE A 4 -26.70 -63.00 -20.06
C PHE A 4 -25.47 -62.26 -19.54
N SER A 5 -24.89 -61.40 -20.40
CA SER A 5 -23.82 -60.50 -20.00
C SER A 5 -24.44 -59.25 -19.38
N ARG A 6 -24.22 -59.02 -18.07
CA ARG A 6 -24.57 -57.79 -17.35
C ARG A 6 -23.49 -56.74 -17.60
N ARG A 7 -23.83 -55.72 -18.39
CA ARG A 7 -22.98 -54.50 -18.54
C ARG A 7 -23.25 -53.58 -17.37
N LEU A 8 -22.27 -53.43 -16.51
CA LEU A 8 -22.24 -52.49 -15.41
C LEU A 8 -21.89 -51.09 -15.96
N ALA A 9 -22.86 -50.16 -16.01
CA ALA A 9 -22.62 -48.79 -16.39
C ALA A 9 -22.16 -47.98 -15.15
N ILE A 10 -20.88 -47.60 -15.13
CA ILE A 10 -20.31 -46.72 -14.10
C ILE A 10 -20.62 -45.29 -14.52
N ALA A 11 -21.57 -44.67 -13.84
CA ALA A 11 -21.84 -43.24 -13.99
C ALA A 11 -20.76 -42.44 -13.20
N VAL A 12 -19.84 -41.79 -13.92
CA VAL A 12 -18.88 -40.86 -13.35
C VAL A 12 -19.62 -39.52 -13.15
N ALA A 13 -19.97 -39.21 -11.90
CA ALA A 13 -20.48 -37.88 -11.54
C ALA A 13 -19.33 -36.87 -11.53
N LEU A 14 -19.28 -36.04 -12.54
CA LEU A 14 -18.35 -34.90 -12.63
C LEU A 14 -18.83 -33.80 -11.66
N VAL A 15 -18.23 -33.72 -10.47
CA VAL A 15 -18.48 -32.63 -9.53
C VAL A 15 -17.77 -31.37 -10.06
N LEU A 16 -18.51 -30.50 -10.70
CA LEU A 16 -18.09 -29.14 -11.05
C LEU A 16 -18.03 -28.30 -9.77
N THR A 17 -16.84 -28.17 -9.19
CA THR A 17 -16.59 -27.15 -8.15
C THR A 17 -16.60 -25.79 -8.80
N VAL A 18 -17.70 -25.07 -8.67
CA VAL A 18 -17.80 -23.65 -9.02
C VAL A 18 -16.98 -22.88 -7.99
N VAL A 19 -15.74 -22.52 -8.35
CA VAL A 19 -14.98 -21.52 -7.60
C VAL A 19 -15.67 -20.19 -7.85
N ALA A 20 -16.49 -19.75 -6.90
CA ALA A 20 -17.05 -18.41 -6.90
C ALA A 20 -15.91 -17.41 -6.67
N CYS A 21 -15.33 -16.90 -7.78
CA CYS A 21 -14.51 -15.69 -7.74
C CYS A 21 -15.42 -14.53 -7.33
N GLY A 22 -15.40 -14.19 -6.05
CA GLY A 22 -16.02 -12.98 -5.54
C GLY A 22 -15.39 -11.79 -6.27
N LYS A 23 -16.14 -11.15 -7.18
CA LYS A 23 -15.82 -9.84 -7.73
C LYS A 23 -15.99 -8.80 -6.63
N GLY A 24 -15.04 -8.72 -5.69
CA GLY A 24 -14.81 -7.52 -4.91
C GLY A 24 -14.15 -6.51 -5.85
N GLY A 25 -14.85 -5.42 -6.16
CA GLY A 25 -14.30 -4.30 -6.94
C GLY A 25 -13.20 -3.59 -6.16
N GLY A 26 -11.99 -3.91 -6.49
CA GLY A 26 -10.73 -3.39 -6.02
C GLY A 26 -9.67 -4.34 -6.57
N GLY A 27 -8.68 -3.82 -7.27
CA GLY A 27 -7.62 -4.66 -7.83
C GLY A 27 -6.99 -5.52 -6.76
N GLY A 28 -6.92 -6.83 -7.00
CA GLY A 28 -6.43 -7.80 -6.02
C GLY A 28 -5.04 -7.42 -5.48
N VAL A 29 -4.80 -7.72 -4.21
CA VAL A 29 -3.49 -7.57 -3.57
C VAL A 29 -2.48 -8.46 -4.29
N THR A 30 -1.30 -7.93 -4.54
CA THR A 30 -0.21 -8.59 -5.26
C THR A 30 1.01 -8.78 -4.37
N SER A 31 1.98 -9.58 -4.81
CA SER A 31 3.27 -9.75 -4.11
C SER A 31 4.12 -8.47 -4.07
N ASP A 32 3.82 -7.50 -4.94
CA ASP A 32 4.53 -6.22 -5.04
C ASP A 32 3.98 -5.18 -4.07
N ASP A 33 2.79 -5.40 -3.54
CA ASP A 33 2.20 -4.53 -2.54
C ASP A 33 2.96 -4.59 -1.20
N MET A 34 3.06 -3.45 -0.55
CA MET A 34 3.53 -3.35 0.82
C MET A 34 2.34 -3.45 1.77
N SER A 35 2.40 -4.32 2.75
CA SER A 35 1.24 -4.59 3.59
C SER A 35 1.60 -4.87 5.05
N LEU A 36 0.62 -4.63 5.92
CA LEU A 36 0.65 -4.92 7.35
C LEU A 36 -0.62 -5.68 7.78
N GLY A 37 -0.59 -6.28 8.95
CA GLY A 37 -1.73 -6.96 9.53
C GLY A 37 -1.89 -8.40 9.04
N ASN A 38 -3.12 -8.89 8.98
CA ASN A 38 -3.41 -10.28 8.66
C ASN A 38 -3.81 -10.45 7.19
N PRO A 39 -2.98 -11.08 6.33
CA PRO A 39 -3.32 -11.28 4.92
C PRO A 39 -4.54 -12.17 4.67
N GLN A 40 -5.03 -12.88 5.70
CA GLN A 40 -6.23 -13.71 5.65
C GLN A 40 -7.46 -13.00 6.26
N ALA A 41 -7.35 -11.71 6.62
CA ALA A 41 -8.48 -10.97 7.15
C ALA A 41 -9.60 -10.82 6.13
N LYS A 42 -10.87 -10.85 6.61
CA LYS A 42 -12.05 -10.63 5.76
C LYS A 42 -12.11 -9.23 5.15
N VAL A 43 -11.47 -8.26 5.80
CA VAL A 43 -11.47 -6.86 5.37
C VAL A 43 -10.08 -6.47 4.92
N THR A 44 -9.99 -6.01 3.68
CA THR A 44 -8.79 -5.39 3.11
C THR A 44 -8.99 -3.89 3.03
N VAL A 45 -8.02 -3.13 3.52
CA VAL A 45 -7.95 -1.68 3.39
C VAL A 45 -6.71 -1.34 2.57
N ILE A 46 -6.93 -0.77 1.38
CA ILE A 46 -5.85 -0.29 0.52
C ILE A 46 -5.78 1.22 0.68
N GLU A 47 -4.61 1.74 1.05
CA GLU A 47 -4.33 3.17 1.07
C GLU A 47 -3.42 3.53 -0.10
N TYR A 48 -3.87 4.47 -0.92
CA TYR A 48 -3.04 5.17 -1.90
C TYR A 48 -2.54 6.46 -1.27
N ALA A 49 -1.25 6.56 -1.07
CA ALA A 49 -0.65 7.74 -0.45
C ALA A 49 0.71 8.09 -1.07
N SER A 50 1.13 9.33 -0.89
CA SER A 50 2.43 9.83 -1.27
C SER A 50 3.17 10.37 -0.04
N VAL A 51 4.43 9.97 0.11
CA VAL A 51 5.31 10.51 1.17
C VAL A 51 5.64 12.00 0.97
N ALA A 52 5.23 12.57 -0.17
CA ALA A 52 5.36 13.99 -0.47
C ALA A 52 4.03 14.77 -0.41
N CYS A 53 2.92 14.11 -0.08
CA CYS A 53 1.61 14.73 0.04
C CYS A 53 1.36 15.21 1.49
N PRO A 54 1.11 16.52 1.73
CA PRO A 54 0.89 17.02 3.08
C PRO A 54 -0.33 16.40 3.79
N VAL A 55 -1.42 16.19 3.06
CA VAL A 55 -2.65 15.56 3.61
C VAL A 55 -2.38 14.09 4.00
N CYS A 56 -1.53 13.38 3.26
CA CYS A 56 -1.12 12.02 3.62
C CYS A 56 -0.24 12.03 4.89
N ALA A 57 0.64 13.04 5.03
CA ALA A 57 1.43 13.20 6.24
C ALA A 57 0.55 13.53 7.45
N ASP A 58 -0.50 14.35 7.29
CA ASP A 58 -1.45 14.64 8.35
C ASP A 58 -2.15 13.36 8.84
N PHE A 59 -2.70 12.57 7.94
CA PHE A 59 -3.28 11.26 8.28
C PHE A 59 -2.28 10.36 9.03
N ASN A 60 -1.04 10.22 8.50
CA ASN A 60 -0.01 9.40 9.13
C ASN A 60 0.32 9.89 10.55
N ASN A 61 0.45 11.20 10.74
CA ASN A 61 0.94 11.78 11.98
C ASN A 61 -0.14 11.91 13.06
N THR A 62 -1.42 11.95 12.68
CA THR A 62 -2.55 12.19 13.61
C THR A 62 -3.47 10.98 13.80
N THR A 63 -3.65 10.15 12.76
CA THR A 63 -4.69 9.11 12.72
C THR A 63 -4.13 7.69 12.63
N PHE A 64 -3.04 7.48 11.88
CA PHE A 64 -2.55 6.15 11.54
C PHE A 64 -2.17 5.30 12.76
N ASP A 65 -1.55 5.86 13.80
CA ASP A 65 -1.16 5.10 15.00
C ASP A 65 -2.39 4.50 15.71
N ALA A 66 -3.47 5.29 15.84
CA ALA A 66 -4.72 4.81 16.44
C ALA A 66 -5.42 3.77 15.55
N PHE A 67 -5.44 3.98 14.23
CA PHE A 67 -5.96 3.06 13.24
C PHE A 67 -5.18 1.74 13.25
N LYS A 68 -3.86 1.81 13.24
CA LYS A 68 -2.96 0.65 13.29
C LYS A 68 -3.21 -0.19 14.54
N LYS A 69 -3.20 0.43 15.70
CA LYS A 69 -3.47 -0.25 16.98
C LYS A 69 -4.84 -0.93 17.02
N LYS A 70 -5.86 -0.30 16.45
CA LYS A 70 -7.24 -0.79 16.49
C LYS A 70 -7.51 -1.96 15.54
N TYR A 71 -6.91 -1.92 14.34
CA TYR A 71 -7.27 -2.83 13.26
C TYR A 71 -6.11 -3.70 12.76
N ILE A 72 -4.94 -3.12 12.55
CA ILE A 72 -3.79 -3.82 11.95
C ILE A 72 -3.15 -4.75 12.99
N ASP A 73 -2.79 -4.22 14.16
CA ASP A 73 -2.10 -4.98 15.22
C ASP A 73 -3.00 -6.04 15.85
N THR A 74 -4.31 -5.87 15.74
CA THR A 74 -5.31 -6.87 16.18
C THR A 74 -5.63 -7.92 15.12
N GLY A 75 -5.03 -7.85 13.93
CA GLY A 75 -5.26 -8.78 12.83
C GLY A 75 -6.67 -8.73 12.21
N LYS A 76 -7.44 -7.67 12.50
CA LYS A 76 -8.83 -7.52 12.00
C LYS A 76 -8.89 -7.18 10.53
N ILE A 77 -7.82 -6.55 9.99
CA ILE A 77 -7.73 -6.18 8.59
C ILE A 77 -6.40 -6.62 7.99
N HIS A 78 -6.40 -6.73 6.66
CA HIS A 78 -5.21 -6.67 5.82
C HIS A 78 -5.05 -5.25 5.31
N TYR A 79 -4.05 -4.52 5.79
CA TYR A 79 -3.74 -3.18 5.33
C TYR A 79 -2.70 -3.25 4.21
N VAL A 80 -2.97 -2.57 3.09
CA VAL A 80 -2.12 -2.51 1.90
C VAL A 80 -1.81 -1.06 1.60
N PHE A 81 -0.54 -0.74 1.40
CA PHE A 81 -0.09 0.59 1.01
C PHE A 81 0.32 0.59 -0.46
N ARG A 82 -0.25 1.48 -1.25
CA ARG A 82 0.08 1.69 -2.66
C ARG A 82 0.65 3.07 -2.89
N GLU A 83 1.80 3.10 -3.49
CA GLU A 83 2.56 4.31 -3.76
C GLU A 83 1.83 5.18 -4.79
N ALA A 84 1.78 6.50 -4.53
CA ALA A 84 1.37 7.53 -5.47
C ALA A 84 2.43 8.62 -5.52
N LEU A 85 2.65 9.21 -6.71
CA LEU A 85 3.67 10.25 -6.90
C LEU A 85 3.03 11.65 -6.94
N THR A 86 2.17 11.93 -5.97
CA THR A 86 1.53 13.25 -5.77
C THR A 86 2.38 14.14 -4.85
N GLY A 87 2.12 15.44 -4.85
CA GLY A 87 2.96 16.43 -4.17
C GLY A 87 4.25 16.67 -4.95
N ASN A 88 5.36 16.92 -4.25
CA ASN A 88 6.65 17.09 -4.91
C ASN A 88 7.18 15.75 -5.48
N PRO A 89 7.30 15.59 -6.82
CA PRO A 89 7.61 14.31 -7.43
C PRO A 89 9.03 13.82 -7.13
N ALA A 90 9.97 14.73 -6.87
CA ALA A 90 11.34 14.36 -6.51
C ALA A 90 11.39 13.74 -5.11
N LEU A 91 10.67 14.31 -4.14
CA LEU A 91 10.57 13.75 -2.79
C LEU A 91 9.77 12.43 -2.81
N ALA A 92 8.64 12.38 -3.52
CA ALA A 92 7.83 11.16 -3.64
C ALA A 92 8.65 10.00 -4.22
N GLY A 93 9.31 10.22 -5.35
CA GLY A 93 10.15 9.22 -6.01
C GLY A 93 11.30 8.76 -5.13
N SER A 94 12.11 9.70 -4.62
CA SER A 94 13.28 9.38 -3.78
C SER A 94 12.87 8.68 -2.48
N GLY A 95 11.78 9.12 -1.84
CA GLY A 95 11.28 8.52 -0.61
C GLY A 95 10.83 7.07 -0.79
N PHE A 96 10.08 6.78 -1.86
CA PHE A 96 9.66 5.40 -2.12
C PHE A 96 10.80 4.50 -2.61
N LEU A 97 11.74 5.03 -3.38
CA LEU A 97 12.95 4.27 -3.73
C LEU A 97 13.74 3.90 -2.48
N LEU A 98 13.98 4.85 -1.57
CA LEU A 98 14.62 4.57 -0.29
C LEU A 98 13.84 3.52 0.50
N ALA A 99 12.53 3.66 0.65
CA ALA A 99 11.70 2.72 1.41
C ALA A 99 11.77 1.29 0.82
N ARG A 100 11.75 1.18 -0.50
CA ARG A 100 11.88 -0.11 -1.21
C ARG A 100 13.26 -0.72 -1.06
N CYS A 101 14.33 0.07 -1.19
CA CYS A 101 15.71 -0.38 -1.01
C CYS A 101 16.01 -0.82 0.43
N ALA A 102 15.36 -0.21 1.41
CA ALA A 102 15.47 -0.61 2.81
C ALA A 102 14.87 -2.00 3.10
N GLY A 103 14.13 -2.55 2.11
CA GLY A 103 13.50 -3.87 2.21
C GLY A 103 12.14 -3.86 2.90
N LYS A 104 11.39 -4.95 2.73
CA LYS A 104 10.01 -5.06 3.22
C LYS A 104 9.88 -4.80 4.72
N ASP A 105 10.84 -5.27 5.51
CA ASP A 105 10.81 -5.13 6.99
C ASP A 105 11.01 -3.70 7.47
N ASN A 106 11.65 -2.85 6.65
CA ASN A 106 11.91 -1.45 6.97
C ASN A 106 11.02 -0.47 6.20
N TYR A 107 10.25 -0.95 5.21
CA TYR A 107 9.47 -0.09 4.32
C TYR A 107 8.59 0.90 5.11
N PHE A 108 7.77 0.39 6.03
CA PHE A 108 6.87 1.22 6.82
C PHE A 108 7.57 2.11 7.85
N LYS A 109 8.75 1.71 8.33
CA LYS A 109 9.58 2.57 9.19
C LYS A 109 10.11 3.77 8.41
N VAL A 110 10.54 3.54 7.17
CA VAL A 110 11.06 4.60 6.29
C VAL A 110 9.95 5.54 5.87
N THR A 111 8.80 5.03 5.41
CA THR A 111 7.68 5.89 5.01
C THR A 111 7.14 6.71 6.17
N ASP A 112 6.98 6.14 7.37
CA ASP A 112 6.58 6.86 8.58
C ASP A 112 7.60 7.96 8.94
N ALA A 113 8.89 7.66 8.90
CA ALA A 113 9.93 8.66 9.18
C ALA A 113 9.91 9.83 8.19
N ILE A 114 9.64 9.56 6.88
CA ILE A 114 9.52 10.60 5.87
C ILE A 114 8.26 11.46 6.13
N PHE A 115 7.11 10.85 6.41
CA PHE A 115 5.90 11.58 6.74
C PHE A 115 6.10 12.52 7.95
N ARG A 116 6.72 12.03 9.03
CA ARG A 116 7.00 12.84 10.23
C ARG A 116 8.00 13.96 9.98
N ALA A 117 8.92 13.80 9.03
CA ALA A 117 9.92 14.80 8.68
C ALA A 117 9.46 15.78 7.58
N GLN A 118 8.29 15.55 6.96
CA GLN A 118 7.87 16.24 5.75
C GLN A 118 7.86 17.77 5.89
N ASP A 119 7.28 18.31 6.97
CA ASP A 119 7.21 19.75 7.22
C ASP A 119 8.58 20.43 7.29
N GLN A 120 9.62 19.67 7.69
CA GLN A 120 10.97 20.19 7.76
C GLN A 120 11.61 20.32 6.37
N MET A 121 11.14 19.54 5.40
CA MET A 121 11.67 19.49 4.04
C MET A 121 11.10 20.60 3.14
N TYR A 122 9.87 21.04 3.40
CA TYR A 122 9.21 22.08 2.62
C TYR A 122 9.52 23.48 3.10
N GLN A 123 9.47 24.45 2.16
CA GLN A 123 9.48 25.88 2.51
C GLN A 123 8.13 26.24 3.15
N PRO A 124 8.11 27.16 4.12
CA PRO A 124 6.87 27.57 4.75
C PRO A 124 5.85 28.12 3.74
N GLY A 125 4.66 27.53 3.71
CA GLY A 125 3.55 27.95 2.82
C GLY A 125 3.77 27.64 1.34
N SER A 126 4.69 26.74 1.00
CA SER A 126 5.01 26.35 -0.38
C SER A 126 5.12 24.84 -0.53
N GLU A 127 4.89 24.33 -1.74
CA GLU A 127 5.20 22.94 -2.12
C GLU A 127 6.66 22.75 -2.59
N ASP A 128 7.47 23.79 -2.52
CA ASP A 128 8.87 23.75 -2.86
C ASP A 128 9.70 23.17 -1.72
N LEU A 129 10.64 22.32 -2.06
CA LEU A 129 11.60 21.80 -1.09
C LEU A 129 12.66 22.83 -0.73
N LYS A 130 13.07 22.85 0.53
CA LYS A 130 14.27 23.59 0.95
C LYS A 130 15.49 22.97 0.28
N PRO A 131 16.35 23.77 -0.38
CA PRO A 131 17.55 23.26 -1.05
C PRO A 131 18.42 22.40 -0.13
N GLY A 132 18.72 21.16 -0.54
CA GLY A 132 19.56 20.22 0.19
C GLY A 132 18.91 19.51 1.38
N VAL A 133 17.86 20.09 1.98
CA VAL A 133 17.26 19.54 3.23
C VAL A 133 16.59 18.20 2.99
N ALA A 134 15.87 18.04 1.88
CA ALA A 134 15.21 16.75 1.58
C ALA A 134 16.24 15.62 1.43
N HIS A 135 17.35 15.86 0.73
CA HIS A 135 18.40 14.86 0.60
C HIS A 135 19.06 14.53 1.94
N GLU A 136 19.37 15.55 2.76
CA GLU A 136 19.94 15.35 4.09
C GLU A 136 19.00 14.53 5.01
N MET A 137 17.69 14.82 4.97
CA MET A 137 16.71 14.06 5.75
C MET A 137 16.58 12.62 5.28
N LEU A 138 16.54 12.38 3.96
CA LEU A 138 16.53 11.02 3.41
C LEU A 138 17.80 10.24 3.77
N SER A 139 19.00 10.88 3.77
CA SER A 139 20.24 10.27 4.21
C SER A 139 20.18 9.87 5.69
N ARG A 140 19.69 10.75 6.57
CA ARG A 140 19.50 10.44 7.99
C ARG A 140 18.53 9.27 8.21
N ILE A 141 17.43 9.22 7.45
CA ILE A 141 16.45 8.12 7.51
C ILE A 141 17.07 6.82 7.00
N ALA A 142 17.85 6.86 5.91
CA ALA A 142 18.59 5.71 5.40
C ALA A 142 19.53 5.12 6.46
N GLN A 143 20.29 5.98 7.16
CA GLN A 143 21.19 5.58 8.23
C GLN A 143 20.46 4.89 9.40
N GLN A 144 19.24 5.31 9.74
CA GLN A 144 18.43 4.68 10.80
C GLN A 144 18.01 3.23 10.48
N VAL A 145 18.04 2.87 9.19
CA VAL A 145 17.77 1.49 8.72
C VAL A 145 19.02 0.76 8.24
N GLY A 146 20.21 1.29 8.58
CA GLY A 146 21.50 0.66 8.31
C GLY A 146 22.04 0.87 6.89
N MET A 147 21.50 1.81 6.13
CA MET A 147 22.01 2.18 4.80
C MET A 147 22.97 3.38 4.91
N ASN A 148 24.13 3.29 4.27
CA ASN A 148 25.03 4.43 4.12
C ASN A 148 24.70 5.27 2.87
N ASP A 149 25.38 6.41 2.70
CA ASP A 149 25.11 7.35 1.61
C ASP A 149 25.38 6.76 0.22
N ASP A 150 26.40 5.90 0.08
CA ASP A 150 26.68 5.22 -1.20
C ASP A 150 25.55 4.25 -1.57
N GLN A 151 25.02 3.53 -0.60
CA GLN A 151 23.87 2.62 -0.80
C GLN A 151 22.60 3.41 -1.14
N LEU A 152 22.38 4.54 -0.46
CA LEU A 152 21.28 5.45 -0.79
C LEU A 152 21.41 5.98 -2.22
N ASN A 153 22.57 6.53 -2.58
CA ASN A 153 22.80 7.08 -3.91
C ASN A 153 22.63 6.03 -5.01
N LYS A 154 23.16 4.83 -4.79
CA LYS A 154 22.97 3.70 -5.73
C LYS A 154 21.48 3.37 -5.90
N CYS A 155 20.71 3.38 -4.82
CA CYS A 155 19.28 3.13 -4.85
C CYS A 155 18.52 4.22 -5.64
N LEU A 156 18.80 5.48 -5.36
CA LEU A 156 18.12 6.62 -5.98
C LEU A 156 18.44 6.76 -7.48
N THR A 157 19.57 6.22 -7.93
CA THR A 157 20.02 6.26 -9.33
C THR A 157 19.78 4.97 -10.11
N ASP A 158 19.20 3.94 -9.47
CA ASP A 158 18.87 2.69 -10.15
C ASP A 158 17.68 2.87 -11.10
N THR A 159 17.97 2.98 -12.39
CA THR A 159 16.97 3.15 -13.44
C THR A 159 15.92 2.03 -13.46
N SER A 160 16.31 0.79 -13.12
CA SER A 160 15.37 -0.34 -13.06
C SER A 160 14.36 -0.16 -11.93
N ALA A 161 14.83 0.26 -10.74
CA ALA A 161 13.98 0.55 -9.59
C ALA A 161 13.03 1.73 -9.86
N VAL A 162 13.54 2.80 -10.50
CA VAL A 162 12.73 3.96 -10.92
C VAL A 162 11.62 3.55 -11.88
N ASN A 163 11.94 2.77 -12.92
CA ASN A 163 10.95 2.30 -13.88
C ASN A 163 9.91 1.38 -13.20
N ALA A 164 10.36 0.45 -12.36
CA ALA A 164 9.46 -0.43 -11.62
C ALA A 164 8.52 0.32 -10.68
N LEU A 165 8.97 1.40 -10.03
CA LEU A 165 8.13 2.28 -9.21
C LEU A 165 7.06 2.96 -10.08
N ASN A 166 7.46 3.59 -11.19
CA ASN A 166 6.55 4.26 -12.11
C ASN A 166 5.49 3.31 -12.68
N ASP A 167 5.90 2.12 -13.12
CA ASP A 167 5.00 1.11 -13.66
C ASP A 167 3.95 0.66 -12.64
N ARG A 168 4.35 0.46 -11.37
CA ARG A 168 3.41 0.12 -10.28
C ARG A 168 2.41 1.24 -10.04
N VAL A 169 2.89 2.48 -9.92
CA VAL A 169 2.03 3.65 -9.69
C VAL A 169 1.00 3.78 -10.81
N ILE A 170 1.43 3.74 -12.07
CA ILE A 170 0.54 3.84 -13.23
C ILE A 170 -0.45 2.67 -13.27
N LYS A 171 0.03 1.44 -13.04
CA LYS A 171 -0.80 0.24 -13.06
C LYS A 171 -1.91 0.32 -12.02
N TYR A 172 -1.55 0.59 -10.77
CA TYR A 172 -2.51 0.55 -9.67
C TYR A 172 -3.49 1.73 -9.69
N SER A 173 -3.00 2.95 -9.99
CA SER A 173 -3.89 4.12 -10.10
C SER A 173 -4.93 3.95 -11.20
N LYS A 174 -4.54 3.40 -12.36
CA LYS A 174 -5.49 3.08 -13.44
C LYS A 174 -6.46 1.98 -13.05
N GLN A 175 -5.97 0.89 -12.44
CA GLN A 175 -6.77 -0.27 -12.05
C GLN A 175 -7.90 0.11 -11.09
N ASP A 176 -7.61 0.97 -10.12
CA ASP A 176 -8.56 1.37 -9.09
C ASP A 176 -9.15 2.77 -9.34
N SER A 177 -8.81 3.41 -10.48
CA SER A 177 -9.26 4.76 -10.85
C SER A 177 -9.00 5.77 -9.72
N VAL A 178 -7.75 5.80 -9.20
CA VAL A 178 -7.31 6.71 -8.15
C VAL A 178 -6.56 7.88 -8.78
N ASP A 179 -7.00 9.09 -8.49
CA ASP A 179 -6.48 10.36 -9.01
C ASP A 179 -6.14 11.38 -7.91
N ALA A 180 -6.40 11.03 -6.66
CA ALA A 180 -6.11 11.88 -5.50
C ALA A 180 -5.52 11.06 -4.33
N THR A 181 -4.80 11.74 -3.43
CA THR A 181 -4.22 11.14 -2.22
C THR A 181 -4.48 12.01 -0.99
N PRO A 182 -4.71 11.38 0.18
CA PRO A 182 -4.87 9.94 0.34
C PRO A 182 -6.20 9.45 -0.25
N THR A 183 -6.24 8.20 -0.71
CA THR A 183 -7.46 7.49 -1.07
C THR A 183 -7.44 6.12 -0.42
N PHE A 184 -8.52 5.78 0.28
CA PHE A 184 -8.70 4.47 0.91
C PHE A 184 -9.71 3.63 0.14
N ILE A 185 -9.44 2.33 -0.01
CA ILE A 185 -10.39 1.38 -0.59
C ILE A 185 -10.63 0.27 0.43
N VAL A 186 -11.83 0.25 1.02
CA VAL A 186 -12.25 -0.72 2.02
C VAL A 186 -13.13 -1.77 1.34
N ASN A 187 -12.61 -2.97 1.08
CA ASN A 187 -13.30 -4.03 0.33
C ASN A 187 -14.02 -3.50 -0.92
N GLY A 188 -13.36 -2.62 -1.69
CA GLY A 188 -13.89 -2.05 -2.92
C GLY A 188 -14.65 -0.72 -2.76
N LYS A 189 -15.01 -0.32 -1.54
CA LYS A 189 -15.61 1.01 -1.28
C LYS A 189 -14.51 2.05 -1.19
N LYS A 190 -14.53 3.04 -2.07
CA LYS A 190 -13.56 4.14 -2.10
C LYS A 190 -13.97 5.28 -1.17
N LEU A 191 -13.00 5.81 -0.43
CA LEU A 191 -13.06 7.02 0.39
C LEU A 191 -11.89 7.91 -0.05
N VAL A 192 -12.12 9.19 -0.28
CA VAL A 192 -11.11 10.10 -0.84
C VAL A 192 -10.88 11.26 0.09
N GLY A 193 -9.62 11.53 0.39
CA GLY A 193 -9.18 12.63 1.24
C GLY A 193 -8.72 12.16 2.61
N ASP A 194 -8.54 13.13 3.50
CA ASP A 194 -8.11 12.89 4.88
C ASP A 194 -9.26 12.26 5.68
N GLU A 195 -9.19 10.95 5.83
CA GLU A 195 -10.22 10.19 6.54
C GLU A 195 -9.88 10.11 8.04
N THR A 196 -10.77 10.58 8.86
CA THR A 196 -10.66 10.42 10.30
C THR A 196 -10.83 8.95 10.72
N LEU A 197 -10.33 8.58 11.89
CA LEU A 197 -10.55 7.23 12.43
C LEU A 197 -12.05 6.86 12.48
N ALA A 198 -12.94 7.82 12.78
CA ALA A 198 -14.37 7.57 12.84
C ALA A 198 -14.98 7.24 11.45
N GLN A 199 -14.51 7.87 10.39
CA GLN A 199 -14.95 7.59 9.01
C GLN A 199 -14.45 6.20 8.56
N LEU A 200 -13.19 5.86 8.85
CA LEU A 200 -12.65 4.51 8.60
C LEU A 200 -13.40 3.45 9.44
N ASP A 201 -13.72 3.74 10.69
CA ASP A 201 -14.55 2.88 11.54
C ASP A 201 -15.91 2.60 10.91
N ALA A 202 -16.59 3.63 10.42
CA ALA A 202 -17.90 3.50 9.78
C ALA A 202 -17.85 2.63 8.51
N ALA A 203 -16.72 2.61 7.81
CA ALA A 203 -16.53 1.74 6.64
C ALA A 203 -16.15 0.30 7.01
N ILE A 204 -15.35 0.09 8.06
CA ILE A 204 -14.76 -1.20 8.43
C ILE A 204 -15.68 -2.02 9.34
N GLN A 205 -16.25 -1.40 10.39
CA GLN A 205 -16.99 -2.13 11.44
C GLN A 205 -18.14 -3.01 10.93
N PRO A 206 -18.95 -2.58 9.94
CA PRO A 206 -20.00 -3.44 9.37
C PRO A 206 -19.49 -4.72 8.72
N LEU A 207 -18.24 -4.71 8.22
CA LEU A 207 -17.63 -5.82 7.48
C LEU A 207 -16.94 -6.85 8.39
N LEU A 208 -16.74 -6.52 9.67
CA LEU A 208 -16.10 -7.41 10.65
C LEU A 208 -17.07 -8.40 11.32
N LYS A 209 -18.36 -8.27 11.06
CA LYS A 209 -19.43 -9.12 11.62
C LYS A 209 -19.49 -10.48 10.93
#